data_b3b908828ee8793615ba0e9274e7b358
#
_entry.id   b3b908828ee8793615ba0e9274e7b358
#
_cell.length_a   1.000
_cell.length_b   1.000
_cell.length_c   1.000
_cell.angle_alpha   90.00
_cell.angle_beta   90.00
_cell.angle_gamma   90.00
#
_symmetry.space_group_name_H-M   'P 1'
#
loop_
_entity.id
_entity.type
_entity.pdbx_description
1 polymer ?
#
loop_
_entity_poly.entity_id
_entity_poly.type
_entity_poly.pdbx_seq_one_letter_code
_entity_poly.pdbx_strand_id
1 'polypeptide(L)'
;MQAAQLTFLLVVFTIVCALAGLAMALFAPVALRTRLRRFIGKSEPTQLESNGWVEKVAKVTQPLTKLSIPEDGWEKSALRTRFMNAGWRNPVAPTLFFASKTALALLGPAIIGVLVALSIITLAGSKLLFLLLLTATVGYYLPNMILNRIAGRRKREIFESLPDALDLLTVCVEAGLSLERAFVKVAGEIHIKSVILAQELQIVLMEMRAGFSKEKALRNFALRSGVDDVDTLVAMLIQSERFGTSVGDSLRVYSENLRNKRRVLAEECAAKIGLKLLFPLIFCIFPTLLMVLM
;
A
#
# COMPACT_ATOMS: atom_id res chain seq x y z
N MET A 1 -34.92 -20.03 -18.36
CA MET A 1 -33.44 -20.09 -18.41
C MET A 1 -32.77 -18.74 -18.08
N GLN A 2 -33.31 -17.60 -18.53
CA GLN A 2 -32.70 -16.28 -18.24
C GLN A 2 -32.79 -15.88 -16.76
N ALA A 3 -33.88 -16.17 -16.06
CA ALA A 3 -34.00 -15.85 -14.63
C ALA A 3 -32.98 -16.59 -13.74
N ALA A 4 -32.70 -17.87 -14.02
CA ALA A 4 -31.69 -18.65 -13.30
C ALA A 4 -30.25 -18.19 -13.57
N GLN A 5 -29.98 -17.63 -14.74
CA GLN A 5 -28.68 -17.04 -15.06
C GLN A 5 -28.50 -15.69 -14.34
N LEU A 6 -29.55 -14.91 -14.24
CA LEU A 6 -29.54 -13.59 -13.58
C LEU A 6 -29.38 -13.73 -12.06
N THR A 7 -30.09 -14.69 -11.44
CA THR A 7 -29.91 -15.01 -10.01
C THR A 7 -28.52 -15.54 -9.70
N PHE A 8 -27.94 -16.38 -10.57
CA PHE A 8 -26.58 -16.85 -10.44
C PHE A 8 -25.56 -15.69 -10.45
N LEU A 9 -25.68 -14.77 -11.40
CA LEU A 9 -24.79 -13.62 -11.55
C LEU A 9 -24.90 -12.69 -10.34
N LEU A 10 -26.09 -12.51 -9.80
CA LEU A 10 -26.37 -11.68 -8.63
C LEU A 10 -25.77 -12.29 -7.36
N VAL A 11 -25.88 -13.62 -7.18
CA VAL A 11 -25.27 -14.34 -6.04
C VAL A 11 -23.76 -14.29 -6.10
N VAL A 12 -23.15 -14.50 -7.28
CA VAL A 12 -21.69 -14.36 -7.46
C VAL A 12 -21.23 -12.96 -7.10
N PHE A 13 -21.93 -11.95 -7.60
CA PHE A 13 -21.64 -10.55 -7.32
C PHE A 13 -21.72 -10.22 -5.83
N THR A 14 -22.78 -10.66 -5.13
CA THR A 14 -22.94 -10.42 -3.69
C THR A 14 -21.86 -11.13 -2.86
N ILE A 15 -21.45 -12.35 -3.21
CA ILE A 15 -20.38 -13.08 -2.52
C ILE A 15 -19.04 -12.36 -2.72
N VAL A 16 -18.71 -11.95 -3.95
CA VAL A 16 -17.47 -11.23 -4.24
C VAL A 16 -17.45 -9.88 -3.52
N CYS A 17 -18.56 -9.14 -3.51
CA CYS A 17 -18.67 -7.88 -2.76
C CYS A 17 -18.56 -8.08 -1.24
N ALA A 18 -19.18 -9.14 -0.69
CA ALA A 18 -19.07 -9.47 0.73
C ALA A 18 -17.62 -9.84 1.12
N LEU A 19 -16.94 -10.65 0.31
CA LEU A 19 -15.54 -11.01 0.52
C LEU A 19 -14.63 -9.78 0.40
N ALA A 20 -14.87 -8.92 -0.58
CA ALA A 20 -14.14 -7.66 -0.76
C ALA A 20 -14.37 -6.71 0.42
N GLY A 21 -15.62 -6.58 0.88
CA GLY A 21 -16.00 -5.78 2.06
C GLY A 21 -15.36 -6.30 3.34
N LEU A 22 -15.36 -7.62 3.56
CA LEU A 22 -14.74 -8.27 4.70
C LEU A 22 -13.20 -8.06 4.68
N ALA A 23 -12.57 -8.23 3.52
CA ALA A 23 -11.16 -7.98 3.35
C ALA A 23 -10.81 -6.50 3.60
N MET A 24 -11.61 -5.55 3.07
CA MET A 24 -11.44 -4.13 3.38
C MET A 24 -11.61 -3.83 4.88
N ALA A 25 -12.57 -4.44 5.55
CA ALA A 25 -12.79 -4.25 6.99
C ALA A 25 -11.63 -4.80 7.84
N LEU A 26 -11.05 -5.94 7.43
CA LEU A 26 -9.90 -6.55 8.11
C LEU A 26 -8.60 -5.78 7.87
N PHE A 27 -8.42 -5.22 6.67
CA PHE A 27 -7.21 -4.51 6.25
C PHE A 27 -7.37 -2.99 6.25
N ALA A 28 -8.55 -2.45 6.65
CA ALA A 28 -8.76 -1.00 6.74
C ALA A 28 -7.69 -0.39 7.64
N PRO A 29 -6.86 0.52 7.11
CA PRO A 29 -5.81 1.13 7.90
C PRO A 29 -6.44 1.86 9.09
N VAL A 30 -5.79 1.76 10.24
CA VAL A 30 -6.15 2.43 11.50
C VAL A 30 -6.44 3.94 11.30
N ALA A 31 -5.94 4.52 10.22
CA ALA A 31 -6.19 5.89 9.79
C ALA A 31 -7.68 6.21 9.55
N LEU A 32 -8.49 5.25 9.10
CA LEU A 32 -9.93 5.49 8.90
C LEU A 32 -10.67 5.53 10.24
N ARG A 33 -10.26 4.68 11.20
CA ARG A 33 -10.80 4.71 12.58
C ARG A 33 -10.41 5.98 13.33
N THR A 34 -9.21 6.52 13.06
CA THR A 34 -8.74 7.77 13.69
C THR A 34 -9.48 9.00 13.12
N ARG A 35 -9.81 9.01 11.83
CA ARG A 35 -10.65 10.08 11.25
C ARG A 35 -12.08 10.05 11.77
N LEU A 36 -12.70 8.87 11.88
CA LEU A 36 -14.03 8.72 12.49
C LEU A 36 -14.04 9.09 13.98
N ARG A 37 -13.00 8.75 14.75
CA ARG A 37 -12.86 9.18 16.16
C ARG A 37 -12.67 10.69 16.30
N ARG A 38 -12.03 11.36 15.34
CA ARG A 38 -11.85 12.82 15.37
C ARG A 38 -13.18 13.57 15.11
N PHE A 39 -14.14 12.96 14.41
CA PHE A 39 -15.49 13.48 14.23
C PHE A 39 -16.40 13.26 15.45
N ILE A 40 -16.10 12.28 16.29
CA ILE A 40 -16.94 11.92 17.47
C ILE A 40 -16.43 12.58 18.76
N GLY A 41 -15.40 13.45 18.67
CA GLY A 41 -15.00 14.37 19.75
C GLY A 41 -14.78 13.72 21.13
N LYS A 42 -13.71 12.91 21.29
CA LYS A 42 -13.14 12.62 22.60
C LYS A 42 -11.62 12.58 22.51
N SER A 43 -11.01 13.64 23.00
CA SER A 43 -9.58 13.76 23.24
C SER A 43 -9.26 13.09 24.56
N GLU A 44 -8.51 11.99 24.53
CA GLU A 44 -7.65 11.56 25.64
C GLU A 44 -6.51 10.72 25.07
N PRO A 45 -5.25 10.96 25.46
CA PRO A 45 -4.11 10.17 25.06
C PRO A 45 -4.10 8.90 25.92
N THR A 46 -4.73 7.84 25.45
CA THR A 46 -4.63 6.53 26.09
C THR A 46 -3.53 5.73 25.43
N GLN A 47 -2.59 5.31 26.26
CA GLN A 47 -1.56 4.32 26.01
C GLN A 47 -2.07 3.18 25.12
N LEU A 48 -1.17 2.66 24.31
CA LEU A 48 -1.32 1.45 23.49
C LEU A 48 -1.75 0.27 24.39
N GLU A 49 -3.03 0.17 24.68
CA GLU A 49 -3.61 -1.12 25.06
C GLU A 49 -3.51 -2.03 23.82
N SER A 50 -2.58 -2.95 23.90
CA SER A 50 -2.55 -4.09 23.01
C SER A 50 -3.93 -4.76 23.05
N ASN A 51 -4.69 -4.61 21.98
CA ASN A 51 -6.02 -5.22 21.88
C ASN A 51 -5.88 -6.73 22.14
N GLY A 52 -6.24 -7.19 23.33
CA GLY A 52 -6.24 -8.60 23.73
C GLY A 52 -7.10 -9.49 22.81
N TRP A 53 -7.92 -8.88 21.95
CA TRP A 53 -8.63 -9.54 20.86
C TRP A 53 -7.69 -9.94 19.71
N VAL A 54 -6.73 -9.08 19.32
CA VAL A 54 -5.72 -9.37 18.28
C VAL A 54 -4.83 -10.53 18.73
N GLU A 55 -4.48 -10.58 20.00
CA GLU A 55 -3.67 -11.66 20.59
C GLU A 55 -4.46 -12.98 20.69
N LYS A 56 -5.74 -12.92 21.00
CA LYS A 56 -6.64 -14.09 20.99
C LYS A 56 -6.85 -14.64 19.57
N VAL A 57 -7.06 -13.78 18.59
CA VAL A 57 -7.17 -14.19 17.18
C VAL A 57 -5.85 -14.75 16.68
N ALA A 58 -4.71 -14.16 17.03
CA ALA A 58 -3.39 -14.67 16.67
C ALA A 58 -3.13 -16.07 17.26
N LYS A 59 -3.57 -16.35 18.50
CA LYS A 59 -3.45 -17.67 19.12
C LYS A 59 -4.33 -18.74 18.45
N VAL A 60 -5.54 -18.40 18.04
CA VAL A 60 -6.46 -19.33 17.37
C VAL A 60 -6.01 -19.63 15.94
N THR A 61 -5.32 -18.70 15.27
CA THR A 61 -4.84 -18.87 13.91
C THR A 61 -3.43 -19.46 13.81
N GLN A 62 -2.71 -19.65 14.92
CA GLN A 62 -1.38 -20.27 14.96
C GLN A 62 -1.25 -21.61 14.18
N PRO A 63 -2.17 -22.58 14.28
CA PRO A 63 -2.04 -23.81 13.52
C PRO A 63 -2.15 -23.60 11.99
N LEU A 64 -2.95 -22.62 11.55
CA LEU A 64 -3.11 -22.29 10.12
C LEU A 64 -1.91 -21.52 9.55
N THR A 65 -1.20 -20.76 10.39
CA THR A 65 -0.03 -19.99 9.96
C THR A 65 1.22 -20.85 9.81
N LYS A 66 1.38 -21.92 10.63
CA LYS A 66 2.48 -22.87 10.48
C LYS A 66 2.49 -23.59 9.13
N LEU A 67 1.33 -23.77 8.53
CA LEU A 67 1.21 -24.35 7.17
C LEU A 67 1.56 -23.38 6.04
N SER A 68 1.57 -22.07 6.30
CA SER A 68 1.63 -21.02 5.26
C SER A 68 2.89 -20.15 5.32
N ILE A 69 3.66 -20.20 6.40
CA ILE A 69 4.90 -19.40 6.55
C ILE A 69 6.09 -20.30 6.17
N PRO A 70 6.88 -19.92 5.15
CA PRO A 70 8.15 -20.57 4.88
C PRO A 70 9.10 -20.31 6.07
N GLU A 71 9.55 -21.34 6.75
CA GLU A 71 10.44 -21.22 7.93
C GLU A 71 11.82 -20.66 7.57
N ASP A 72 12.27 -20.85 6.35
CA ASP A 72 13.58 -20.40 5.88
C ASP A 72 13.50 -19.15 5.00
N GLY A 73 14.17 -18.06 5.45
CA GLY A 73 14.40 -16.88 4.61
C GLY A 73 13.34 -15.77 4.70
N TRP A 74 12.41 -15.81 5.67
CA TRP A 74 11.41 -14.73 5.88
C TRP A 74 12.07 -13.35 5.99
N GLU A 75 13.23 -13.24 6.63
CA GLU A 75 13.93 -11.96 6.81
C GLU A 75 14.41 -11.34 5.49
N LYS A 76 14.67 -12.14 4.47
CA LYS A 76 15.10 -11.71 3.12
C LYS A 76 13.98 -11.75 2.09
N SER A 77 12.74 -12.07 2.48
CA SER A 77 11.66 -12.25 1.53
C SER A 77 11.15 -10.91 0.97
N ALA A 78 10.84 -10.89 -0.33
CA ALA A 78 10.22 -9.73 -1.00
C ALA A 78 8.89 -9.31 -0.35
N LEU A 79 8.22 -10.22 0.37
CA LEU A 79 7.00 -9.93 1.13
C LEU A 79 7.28 -9.04 2.34
N ARG A 80 8.36 -9.26 3.08
CA ARG A 80 8.75 -8.39 4.21
C ARG A 80 8.97 -6.96 3.76
N THR A 81 9.65 -6.78 2.64
CA THR A 81 9.86 -5.44 2.06
C THR A 81 8.52 -4.79 1.70
N ARG A 82 7.56 -5.54 1.13
CA ARG A 82 6.21 -5.03 0.83
C ARG A 82 5.44 -4.62 2.10
N PHE A 83 5.54 -5.37 3.20
CA PHE A 83 4.95 -4.99 4.49
C PHE A 83 5.58 -3.72 5.05
N MET A 84 6.92 -3.60 4.98
CA MET A 84 7.63 -2.39 5.39
C MET A 84 7.17 -1.18 4.57
N ASN A 85 7.09 -1.33 3.24
CA ASN A 85 6.61 -0.28 2.33
C ASN A 85 5.13 0.07 2.55
N ALA A 86 4.30 -0.89 2.99
CA ALA A 86 2.93 -0.63 3.41
C ALA A 86 2.82 0.07 4.78
N GLY A 87 3.94 0.17 5.52
CA GLY A 87 3.98 0.75 6.86
C GLY A 87 3.50 -0.18 7.97
N TRP A 88 3.34 -1.46 7.68
CA TRP A 88 2.94 -2.48 8.67
C TRP A 88 4.17 -2.99 9.41
N ARG A 89 4.48 -2.33 10.53
CA ARG A 89 5.67 -2.60 11.35
C ARG A 89 5.44 -3.59 12.47
N ASN A 90 4.19 -3.96 12.72
CA ASN A 90 3.83 -4.89 13.78
C ASN A 90 4.30 -6.31 13.41
N PRO A 91 5.02 -7.03 14.28
CA PRO A 91 5.46 -8.40 14.02
C PRO A 91 4.31 -9.39 13.80
N VAL A 92 3.09 -9.04 14.26
CA VAL A 92 1.87 -9.84 14.05
C VAL A 92 1.25 -9.62 12.66
N ALA A 93 1.62 -8.55 11.94
CA ALA A 93 1.01 -8.21 10.65
C ALA A 93 1.14 -9.32 9.59
N PRO A 94 2.30 -9.96 9.40
CA PRO A 94 2.43 -11.08 8.47
C PRO A 94 1.53 -12.26 8.84
N THR A 95 1.46 -12.61 10.13
CA THR A 95 0.63 -13.72 10.63
C THR A 95 -0.85 -13.47 10.33
N LEU A 96 -1.34 -12.26 10.61
CA LEU A 96 -2.71 -11.87 10.28
C LEU A 96 -2.97 -11.88 8.77
N PHE A 97 -2.00 -11.46 7.97
CA PHE A 97 -2.12 -11.47 6.52
C PHE A 97 -2.25 -12.88 5.97
N PHE A 98 -1.40 -13.82 6.38
CA PHE A 98 -1.49 -15.20 5.94
C PHE A 98 -2.77 -15.88 6.46
N ALA A 99 -3.15 -15.61 7.73
CA ALA A 99 -4.40 -16.11 8.28
C ALA A 99 -5.63 -15.60 7.51
N SER A 100 -5.66 -14.32 7.15
CA SER A 100 -6.76 -13.76 6.36
C SER A 100 -6.79 -14.32 4.93
N LYS A 101 -5.63 -14.59 4.35
CA LYS A 101 -5.49 -15.18 3.02
C LYS A 101 -6.05 -16.59 2.97
N THR A 102 -5.70 -17.42 3.95
CA THR A 102 -6.22 -18.80 4.05
C THR A 102 -7.70 -18.80 4.43
N ALA A 103 -8.12 -17.95 5.36
CA ALA A 103 -9.52 -17.83 5.74
C ALA A 103 -10.41 -17.40 4.56
N LEU A 104 -10.01 -16.39 3.80
CA LEU A 104 -10.77 -15.93 2.63
C LEU A 104 -10.81 -16.95 1.50
N ALA A 105 -9.71 -17.68 1.29
CA ALA A 105 -9.66 -18.74 0.28
C ALA A 105 -10.57 -19.93 0.62
N LEU A 106 -10.79 -20.21 1.92
CA LEU A 106 -11.67 -21.28 2.39
C LEU A 106 -13.13 -20.85 2.56
N LEU A 107 -13.36 -19.63 3.06
CA LEU A 107 -14.72 -19.11 3.31
C LEU A 107 -15.52 -18.96 2.02
N GLY A 108 -14.91 -18.56 0.92
CA GLY A 108 -15.60 -18.41 -0.37
C GLY A 108 -16.24 -19.72 -0.84
N PRO A 109 -15.46 -20.79 -1.05
CA PRO A 109 -15.99 -22.11 -1.41
C PRO A 109 -16.94 -22.71 -0.36
N ALA A 110 -16.67 -22.49 0.95
CA ALA A 110 -17.51 -23.00 2.02
C ALA A 110 -18.91 -22.40 1.98
N ILE A 111 -19.02 -21.07 1.77
CA ILE A 111 -20.32 -20.40 1.65
C ILE A 111 -21.11 -20.93 0.45
N ILE A 112 -20.44 -21.12 -0.70
CA ILE A 112 -21.09 -21.69 -1.89
C ILE A 112 -21.54 -23.12 -1.62
N GLY A 113 -20.69 -23.95 -1.00
CA GLY A 113 -21.02 -25.32 -0.63
C GLY A 113 -22.27 -25.41 0.26
N VAL A 114 -22.37 -24.53 1.25
CA VAL A 114 -23.54 -24.44 2.14
C VAL A 114 -24.80 -24.00 1.37
N LEU A 115 -24.70 -23.01 0.48
CA LEU A 115 -25.82 -22.55 -0.33
C LEU A 115 -26.36 -23.62 -1.28
N VAL A 116 -25.48 -24.45 -1.83
CA VAL A 116 -25.84 -25.60 -2.66
C VAL A 116 -26.46 -26.72 -1.81
N ALA A 117 -25.89 -27.00 -0.64
CA ALA A 117 -26.43 -28.01 0.28
C ALA A 117 -27.84 -27.66 0.79
N LEU A 118 -28.13 -26.36 0.98
CA LEU A 118 -29.45 -25.86 1.33
C LEU A 118 -30.41 -25.79 0.13
N SER A 119 -30.05 -26.34 -1.02
CA SER A 119 -30.83 -26.34 -2.27
C SER A 119 -31.30 -24.96 -2.77
N ILE A 120 -30.67 -23.90 -2.26
CA ILE A 120 -30.95 -22.50 -2.70
C ILE A 120 -30.44 -22.28 -4.13
N ILE A 121 -29.37 -22.98 -4.51
CA ILE A 121 -28.75 -22.90 -5.84
C ILE A 121 -28.55 -24.31 -6.38
N THR A 122 -29.26 -24.63 -7.45
CA THR A 122 -29.05 -25.89 -8.20
C THR A 122 -28.16 -25.63 -9.41
N LEU A 123 -26.90 -26.09 -9.36
CA LEU A 123 -25.94 -25.91 -10.44
C LEU A 123 -25.51 -27.27 -10.99
N ALA A 124 -25.35 -27.37 -12.31
CA ALA A 124 -24.72 -28.53 -12.93
C ALA A 124 -23.27 -28.64 -12.42
N GLY A 125 -22.77 -29.87 -12.18
CA GLY A 125 -21.49 -30.12 -11.52
C GLY A 125 -20.29 -29.35 -12.10
N SER A 126 -20.22 -29.17 -13.42
CA SER A 126 -19.13 -28.41 -14.07
C SER A 126 -19.17 -26.89 -13.71
N LYS A 127 -20.35 -26.30 -13.63
CA LYS A 127 -20.52 -24.87 -13.28
C LYS A 127 -20.23 -24.64 -11.80
N LEU A 128 -20.58 -25.59 -10.94
CA LEU A 128 -20.31 -25.55 -9.52
C LEU A 128 -18.79 -25.61 -9.27
N LEU A 129 -18.08 -26.51 -9.93
CA LEU A 129 -16.62 -26.63 -9.81
C LEU A 129 -15.90 -25.35 -10.27
N PHE A 130 -16.32 -24.78 -11.40
CA PHE A 130 -15.80 -23.50 -11.89
C PHE A 130 -16.01 -22.36 -10.89
N LEU A 131 -17.20 -22.28 -10.30
CA LEU A 131 -17.53 -21.24 -9.32
C LEU A 131 -16.72 -21.37 -8.02
N LEU A 132 -16.56 -22.61 -7.50
CA LEU A 132 -15.73 -22.88 -6.34
C LEU A 132 -14.29 -22.45 -6.57
N LEU A 133 -13.74 -22.78 -7.74
CA LEU A 133 -12.37 -22.47 -8.12
C LEU A 133 -12.17 -20.96 -8.31
N LEU A 134 -13.15 -20.29 -8.92
CA LEU A 134 -13.14 -18.83 -9.11
C LEU A 134 -13.13 -18.09 -7.76
N THR A 135 -14.02 -18.47 -6.83
CA THR A 135 -14.11 -17.81 -5.51
C THR A 135 -12.89 -18.09 -4.64
N ALA A 136 -12.33 -19.30 -4.68
CA ALA A 136 -11.08 -19.61 -4.00
C ALA A 136 -9.92 -18.74 -4.54
N THR A 137 -9.83 -18.61 -5.86
CA THR A 137 -8.80 -17.79 -6.52
C THR A 137 -8.94 -16.31 -6.14
N VAL A 138 -10.14 -15.76 -6.22
CA VAL A 138 -10.41 -14.37 -5.83
C VAL A 138 -10.06 -14.15 -4.37
N GLY A 139 -10.50 -15.03 -3.46
CA GLY A 139 -10.19 -14.95 -2.02
C GLY A 139 -8.68 -14.98 -1.73
N TYR A 140 -7.93 -15.77 -2.50
CA TYR A 140 -6.48 -15.89 -2.35
C TYR A 140 -5.71 -14.66 -2.86
N TYR A 141 -6.12 -14.06 -3.99
CA TYR A 141 -5.42 -12.91 -4.60
C TYR A 141 -5.83 -11.56 -4.01
N LEU A 142 -7.04 -11.45 -3.48
CA LEU A 142 -7.61 -10.20 -2.98
C LEU A 142 -6.75 -9.53 -1.87
N PRO A 143 -6.24 -10.24 -0.83
CA PRO A 143 -5.38 -9.63 0.18
C PRO A 143 -4.07 -9.09 -0.41
N ASN A 144 -3.47 -9.79 -1.38
CA ASN A 144 -2.26 -9.33 -2.07
C ASN A 144 -2.50 -8.02 -2.84
N MET A 145 -3.64 -7.92 -3.52
CA MET A 145 -4.02 -6.72 -4.27
C MET A 145 -4.22 -5.52 -3.33
N ILE A 146 -4.84 -5.73 -2.18
CA ILE A 146 -5.03 -4.69 -1.15
C ILE A 146 -3.69 -4.23 -0.60
N LEU A 147 -2.80 -5.16 -0.22
CA LEU A 147 -1.47 -4.84 0.28
C LEU A 147 -0.67 -4.00 -0.73
N ASN A 148 -0.67 -4.42 -2.00
CA ASN A 148 0.01 -3.70 -3.07
C ASN A 148 -0.58 -2.29 -3.29
N ARG A 149 -1.90 -2.12 -3.17
CA ARG A 149 -2.54 -0.80 -3.26
C ARG A 149 -2.16 0.11 -2.10
N ILE A 150 -2.12 -0.42 -0.88
CA ILE A 150 -1.72 0.35 0.32
C ILE A 150 -0.26 0.77 0.19
N ALA A 151 0.64 -0.15 -0.16
CA ALA A 151 2.05 0.15 -0.39
C ALA A 151 2.24 1.18 -1.53
N GLY A 152 1.52 1.01 -2.64
CA GLY A 152 1.56 1.94 -3.77
C GLY A 152 1.09 3.36 -3.41
N ARG A 153 0.00 3.48 -2.65
CA ARG A 153 -0.48 4.79 -2.17
C ARG A 153 0.55 5.47 -1.26
N ARG A 154 1.16 4.72 -0.35
CA ARG A 154 2.19 5.22 0.55
C ARG A 154 3.45 5.68 -0.19
N LYS A 155 3.93 4.87 -1.14
CA LYS A 155 5.05 5.23 -2.02
C LYS A 155 4.77 6.52 -2.79
N ARG A 156 3.57 6.63 -3.34
CA ARG A 156 3.14 7.81 -4.08
C ARG A 156 3.09 9.06 -3.21
N GLU A 157 2.55 8.98 -1.99
CA GLU A 157 2.51 10.09 -1.05
C GLU A 157 3.91 10.57 -0.66
N ILE A 158 4.85 9.63 -0.42
CA ILE A 158 6.26 9.97 -0.16
C ILE A 158 6.85 10.66 -1.38
N PHE A 159 6.70 10.11 -2.60
CA PHE A 159 7.21 10.69 -3.83
C PHE A 159 6.68 12.10 -4.09
N GLU A 160 5.38 12.31 -3.89
CA GLU A 160 4.73 13.61 -4.09
C GLU A 160 5.18 14.68 -3.07
N SER A 161 5.58 14.27 -1.86
CA SER A 161 5.99 15.18 -0.80
C SER A 161 7.51 15.35 -0.71
N LEU A 162 8.28 14.51 -1.39
CA LEU A 162 9.74 14.50 -1.31
C LEU A 162 10.39 15.81 -1.76
N PRO A 163 10.01 16.45 -2.90
CA PRO A 163 10.63 17.70 -3.34
C PRO A 163 10.48 18.82 -2.31
N ASP A 164 9.32 18.94 -1.67
CA ASP A 164 9.10 19.99 -0.67
C ASP A 164 9.94 19.75 0.60
N ALA A 165 10.12 18.48 0.98
CA ALA A 165 11.03 18.14 2.09
C ALA A 165 12.49 18.47 1.73
N LEU A 166 12.89 18.26 0.47
CA LEU A 166 14.24 18.60 0.00
C LEU A 166 14.48 20.10 -0.03
N ASP A 167 13.49 20.89 -0.45
CA ASP A 167 13.61 22.35 -0.42
C ASP A 167 13.83 22.87 1.01
N LEU A 168 13.02 22.36 1.96
CA LEU A 168 13.23 22.69 3.38
C LEU A 168 14.59 22.22 3.88
N LEU A 169 15.03 21.03 3.45
CA LEU A 169 16.33 20.48 3.83
C LEU A 169 17.48 21.35 3.28
N THR A 170 17.38 21.76 2.02
CA THR A 170 18.35 22.65 1.36
C THR A 170 18.49 23.97 2.11
N VAL A 171 17.39 24.64 2.40
CA VAL A 171 17.39 25.88 3.17
C VAL A 171 18.03 25.71 4.54
N CYS A 172 17.74 24.61 5.25
CA CYS A 172 18.32 24.33 6.55
C CYS A 172 19.85 24.10 6.47
N VAL A 173 20.30 23.36 5.45
CA VAL A 173 21.73 23.09 5.25
C VAL A 173 22.49 24.33 4.79
N GLU A 174 21.94 25.15 3.89
CA GLU A 174 22.49 26.44 3.47
C GLU A 174 22.58 27.44 4.64
N ALA A 175 21.64 27.36 5.60
CA ALA A 175 21.70 28.12 6.84
C ALA A 175 22.75 27.58 7.85
N GLY A 176 23.55 26.55 7.48
CA GLY A 176 24.62 25.99 8.30
C GLY A 176 24.17 24.96 9.33
N LEU A 177 22.93 24.46 9.27
CA LEU A 177 22.50 23.37 10.15
C LEU A 177 23.16 22.06 9.74
N SER A 178 23.57 21.26 10.72
CA SER A 178 23.98 19.88 10.45
C SER A 178 22.82 19.07 9.87
N LEU A 179 23.10 18.07 9.05
CA LEU A 179 22.10 17.23 8.39
C LEU A 179 21.08 16.65 9.38
N GLU A 180 21.51 16.23 10.57
CA GLU A 180 20.61 15.72 11.61
C GLU A 180 19.62 16.78 12.12
N ARG A 181 20.13 17.99 12.41
CA ARG A 181 19.29 19.12 12.84
C ARG A 181 18.33 19.54 11.73
N ALA A 182 18.78 19.53 10.48
CA ALA A 182 17.96 19.78 9.34
C ALA A 182 16.82 18.77 9.23
N PHE A 183 17.08 17.47 9.40
CA PHE A 183 16.03 16.42 9.42
C PHE A 183 15.03 16.63 10.56
N VAL A 184 15.46 17.04 11.75
CA VAL A 184 14.55 17.35 12.87
C VAL A 184 13.58 18.47 12.49
N LYS A 185 14.12 19.56 11.91
CA LYS A 185 13.30 20.71 11.49
C LYS A 185 12.33 20.34 10.38
N VAL A 186 12.84 19.67 9.35
CA VAL A 186 12.03 19.22 8.19
C VAL A 186 10.94 18.25 8.61
N ALA A 187 11.23 17.27 9.51
CA ALA A 187 10.22 16.34 9.99
C ALA A 187 9.07 17.05 10.75
N GLY A 188 9.37 18.14 11.44
CA GLY A 188 8.36 18.98 12.09
C GLY A 188 7.48 19.73 11.11
N GLU A 189 8.06 20.35 10.09
CA GLU A 189 7.34 21.17 9.12
C GLU A 189 6.56 20.34 8.10
N ILE A 190 7.16 19.29 7.56
CA ILE A 190 6.54 18.45 6.53
C ILE A 190 5.32 17.66 7.04
N HIS A 191 5.17 17.52 8.35
CA HIS A 191 4.03 16.84 8.97
C HIS A 191 2.69 17.44 8.56
N ILE A 192 2.63 18.73 8.28
CA ILE A 192 1.42 19.42 7.81
C ILE A 192 1.00 18.88 6.45
N LYS A 193 1.96 18.60 5.57
CA LYS A 193 1.72 18.16 4.19
C LYS A 193 1.64 16.63 4.07
N SER A 194 2.59 15.92 4.65
CA SER A 194 2.66 14.46 4.64
C SER A 194 3.08 13.91 6.00
N VAL A 195 2.10 13.31 6.69
CA VAL A 195 2.32 12.62 7.96
C VAL A 195 3.22 11.39 7.75
N ILE A 196 3.11 10.73 6.59
CA ILE A 196 3.87 9.52 6.28
C ILE A 196 5.37 9.86 6.14
N LEU A 197 5.72 10.88 5.37
CA LEU A 197 7.11 11.28 5.20
C LEU A 197 7.72 11.79 6.51
N ALA A 198 6.96 12.59 7.27
CA ALA A 198 7.39 13.06 8.59
C ALA A 198 7.72 11.91 9.53
N GLN A 199 6.86 10.88 9.60
CA GLN A 199 7.09 9.69 10.41
C GLN A 199 8.34 8.92 9.98
N GLU A 200 8.58 8.77 8.67
CA GLU A 200 9.79 8.11 8.18
C GLU A 200 11.06 8.87 8.58
N LEU A 201 11.06 10.20 8.44
CA LEU A 201 12.19 11.04 8.88
C LEU A 201 12.41 10.95 10.41
N GLN A 202 11.33 10.95 11.20
CA GLN A 202 11.42 10.76 12.64
C GLN A 202 12.06 9.41 13.02
N ILE A 203 11.77 8.34 12.26
CA ILE A 203 12.40 7.04 12.50
C ILE A 203 13.88 7.06 12.19
N VAL A 204 14.29 7.73 11.09
CA VAL A 204 15.72 7.94 10.80
C VAL A 204 16.42 8.59 11.98
N LEU A 205 15.81 9.64 12.53
CA LEU A 205 16.35 10.32 13.71
C LEU A 205 16.39 9.42 14.96
N MET A 206 15.37 8.60 15.18
CA MET A 206 15.36 7.63 16.28
C MET A 206 16.43 6.56 16.10
N GLU A 207 16.65 6.06 14.89
CA GLU A 207 17.72 5.11 14.58
C GLU A 207 19.11 5.72 14.86
N MET A 208 19.34 6.96 14.44
CA MET A 208 20.60 7.67 14.72
C MET A 208 20.81 7.86 16.25
N ARG A 209 19.75 8.24 16.99
CA ARG A 209 19.81 8.37 18.46
C ARG A 209 20.01 7.02 19.17
N ALA A 210 19.56 5.93 18.57
CA ALA A 210 19.78 4.57 19.08
C ALA A 210 21.19 4.04 18.79
N GLY A 211 22.08 4.85 18.16
CA GLY A 211 23.47 4.49 17.91
C GLY A 211 23.74 3.85 16.54
N PHE A 212 22.74 3.78 15.66
CA PHE A 212 23.02 3.37 14.27
C PHE A 212 23.83 4.45 13.55
N SER A 213 24.74 4.02 12.68
CA SER A 213 25.45 4.97 11.81
C SER A 213 24.47 5.70 10.89
N LYS A 214 24.76 6.95 10.56
CA LYS A 214 23.95 7.75 9.62
C LYS A 214 23.71 7.01 8.32
N GLU A 215 24.76 6.41 7.75
CA GLU A 215 24.66 5.62 6.52
C GLU A 215 23.62 4.50 6.66
N LYS A 216 23.64 3.75 7.78
CA LYS A 216 22.70 2.66 8.02
C LYS A 216 21.27 3.15 8.21
N ALA A 217 21.08 4.24 8.95
CA ALA A 217 19.76 4.84 9.17
C ALA A 217 19.16 5.36 7.85
N LEU A 218 19.95 6.02 7.01
CA LEU A 218 19.52 6.49 5.69
C LEU A 218 19.21 5.32 4.75
N ARG A 219 20.03 4.26 4.70
CA ARG A 219 19.72 3.06 3.90
C ARG A 219 18.44 2.37 4.37
N ASN A 220 18.20 2.30 5.67
CA ASN A 220 16.95 1.79 6.23
C ASN A 220 15.75 2.63 5.78
N PHE A 221 15.91 3.94 5.70
CA PHE A 221 14.86 4.85 5.18
C PHE A 221 14.53 4.54 3.71
N ALA A 222 15.54 4.37 2.85
CA ALA A 222 15.35 3.99 1.46
C ALA A 222 14.59 2.66 1.34
N LEU A 223 15.00 1.64 2.09
CA LEU A 223 14.34 0.32 2.10
C LEU A 223 12.88 0.41 2.59
N ARG A 224 12.61 1.20 3.62
CA ARG A 224 11.24 1.37 4.18
C ARG A 224 10.32 2.16 3.27
N SER A 225 10.83 3.20 2.62
CA SER A 225 10.06 4.00 1.67
C SER A 225 9.73 3.20 0.41
N GLY A 226 10.70 2.41 -0.07
CA GLY A 226 10.63 1.64 -1.32
C GLY A 226 10.40 2.51 -2.54
N VAL A 227 10.80 3.78 -2.49
CA VAL A 227 10.73 4.75 -3.59
C VAL A 227 12.12 4.90 -4.16
N ASP A 228 12.30 4.66 -5.45
CA ASP A 228 13.62 4.69 -6.12
C ASP A 228 14.30 6.07 -5.99
N ASP A 229 13.50 7.13 -5.99
CA ASP A 229 14.02 8.49 -5.81
C ASP A 229 14.57 8.72 -4.40
N VAL A 230 14.00 8.07 -3.38
CA VAL A 230 14.57 8.12 -2.01
C VAL A 230 15.87 7.33 -1.94
N ASP A 231 15.98 6.21 -2.63
CA ASP A 231 17.22 5.43 -2.69
C ASP A 231 18.35 6.24 -3.34
N THR A 232 18.05 6.90 -4.46
CA THR A 232 19.00 7.80 -5.14
C THR A 232 19.40 8.98 -4.26
N LEU A 233 18.44 9.60 -3.56
CA LEU A 233 18.72 10.68 -2.60
C LEU A 233 19.67 10.20 -1.49
N VAL A 234 19.38 9.06 -0.90
CA VAL A 234 20.19 8.47 0.17
C VAL A 234 21.60 8.16 -0.31
N ALA A 235 21.74 7.57 -1.51
CA ALA A 235 23.04 7.32 -2.11
C ALA A 235 23.84 8.61 -2.30
N MET A 236 23.20 9.66 -2.80
CA MET A 236 23.79 10.99 -2.99
C MET A 236 24.22 11.60 -1.64
N LEU A 237 23.39 11.55 -0.60
CA LEU A 237 23.72 12.09 0.72
C LEU A 237 24.92 11.37 1.35
N ILE A 238 24.95 10.04 1.27
CA ILE A 238 26.09 9.23 1.77
C ILE A 238 27.35 9.57 1.02
N GLN A 239 27.27 9.75 -0.30
CA GLN A 239 28.40 10.11 -1.14
C GLN A 239 28.92 11.52 -0.83
N SER A 240 28.03 12.50 -0.70
CA SER A 240 28.38 13.89 -0.37
C SER A 240 29.08 13.98 0.99
N GLU A 241 28.61 13.22 1.97
CA GLU A 241 29.23 13.18 3.31
C GLU A 241 30.64 12.56 3.27
N ARG A 242 30.85 11.52 2.45
CA ARG A 242 32.15 10.87 2.31
C ARG A 242 33.19 11.74 1.60
N PHE A 243 32.79 12.49 0.59
CA PHE A 243 33.69 13.29 -0.23
C PHE A 243 33.80 14.75 0.21
N GLY A 244 33.02 15.15 1.23
CA GLY A 244 33.02 16.54 1.71
C GLY A 244 32.52 17.56 0.67
N THR A 245 31.75 17.10 -0.31
CA THR A 245 31.11 17.99 -1.31
C THR A 245 29.98 18.76 -0.69
N SER A 246 29.64 19.94 -1.28
CA SER A 246 28.50 20.73 -0.83
C SER A 246 27.19 19.92 -0.91
N VAL A 247 26.71 19.51 0.28
CA VAL A 247 25.42 18.81 0.40
C VAL A 247 24.28 19.71 -0.05
N GLY A 248 24.36 21.03 0.21
CA GLY A 248 23.35 22.00 -0.17
C GLY A 248 23.16 22.08 -1.69
N ASP A 249 24.24 22.23 -2.45
CA ASP A 249 24.19 22.28 -3.91
C ASP A 249 23.65 20.99 -4.51
N SER A 250 24.09 19.84 -3.97
CA SER A 250 23.58 18.54 -4.41
C SER A 250 22.08 18.38 -4.17
N LEU A 251 21.59 18.79 -3.01
CA LEU A 251 20.16 18.78 -2.67
C LEU A 251 19.35 19.67 -3.58
N ARG A 252 19.85 20.87 -3.88
CA ARG A 252 19.18 21.83 -4.78
C ARG A 252 19.00 21.25 -6.17
N VAL A 253 20.07 20.76 -6.77
CA VAL A 253 20.03 20.15 -8.11
C VAL A 253 19.08 18.95 -8.10
N TYR A 254 19.10 18.15 -7.04
CA TYR A 254 18.24 16.98 -6.94
C TYR A 254 16.74 17.34 -6.78
N SER A 255 16.44 18.38 -6.00
CA SER A 255 15.08 18.92 -5.87
C SER A 255 14.52 19.40 -7.20
N GLU A 256 15.32 20.15 -7.98
CA GLU A 256 14.93 20.61 -9.32
C GLU A 256 14.68 19.43 -10.27
N ASN A 257 15.54 18.40 -10.24
CA ASN A 257 15.36 17.19 -11.05
C ASN A 257 14.06 16.45 -10.70
N LEU A 258 13.70 16.33 -9.41
CA LEU A 258 12.45 15.71 -8.99
C LEU A 258 11.22 16.51 -9.43
N ARG A 259 11.28 17.83 -9.37
CA ARG A 259 10.20 18.71 -9.88
C ARG A 259 10.01 18.53 -11.38
N ASN A 260 11.11 18.50 -12.15
CA ASN A 260 11.07 18.25 -13.58
C ASN A 260 10.51 16.86 -13.89
N LYS A 261 10.95 15.83 -13.18
CA LYS A 261 10.42 14.47 -13.31
C LYS A 261 8.90 14.42 -13.05
N ARG A 262 8.41 15.10 -12.03
CA ARG A 262 6.96 15.18 -11.74
C ARG A 262 6.21 15.88 -12.88
N ARG A 263 6.76 16.94 -13.45
CA ARG A 263 6.19 17.65 -14.59
C ARG A 263 6.09 16.74 -15.81
N VAL A 264 7.16 16.08 -16.17
CA VAL A 264 7.20 15.13 -17.29
C VAL A 264 6.19 13.99 -17.09
N LEU A 265 6.08 13.41 -15.89
CA LEU A 265 5.08 12.39 -15.59
C LEU A 265 3.64 12.91 -15.74
N ALA A 266 3.37 14.17 -15.37
CA ALA A 266 2.07 14.79 -15.57
C ALA A 266 1.77 14.99 -17.06
N GLU A 267 2.75 15.46 -17.84
CA GLU A 267 2.65 15.62 -19.29
C GLU A 267 2.42 14.28 -20.00
N GLU A 268 3.13 13.22 -19.59
CA GLU A 268 2.89 11.86 -20.10
C GLU A 268 1.48 11.35 -19.78
N CYS A 269 1.00 11.62 -18.57
CA CYS A 269 -0.37 11.24 -18.20
C CYS A 269 -1.39 11.98 -19.05
N ALA A 270 -1.19 13.27 -19.31
CA ALA A 270 -2.04 14.09 -20.16
C ALA A 270 -2.03 13.59 -21.62
N ALA A 271 -0.85 13.28 -22.17
CA ALA A 271 -0.72 12.72 -23.52
C ALA A 271 -1.44 11.35 -23.67
N LYS A 272 -1.36 10.51 -22.63
CA LYS A 272 -2.05 9.20 -22.62
C LYS A 272 -3.59 9.31 -22.61
N ILE A 273 -4.15 10.46 -22.16
CA ILE A 273 -5.60 10.69 -22.18
C ILE A 273 -6.11 10.77 -23.60
N GLY A 274 -5.41 11.48 -24.49
CA GLY A 274 -5.77 11.56 -25.93
C GLY A 274 -5.89 10.18 -26.58
N LEU A 275 -4.90 9.30 -26.35
CA LEU A 275 -4.92 7.92 -26.86
C LEU A 275 -6.06 7.09 -26.27
N LYS A 276 -6.40 7.29 -24.97
CA LYS A 276 -7.52 6.57 -24.34
C LYS A 276 -8.88 7.00 -24.90
N LEU A 277 -9.03 8.25 -25.30
CA LEU A 277 -10.26 8.75 -25.91
C LEU A 277 -10.46 8.25 -27.35
N LEU A 278 -9.38 7.89 -28.02
CA LEU A 278 -9.43 7.34 -29.39
C LEU A 278 -10.11 5.96 -29.42
N PHE A 279 -9.96 5.16 -28.35
CA PHE A 279 -10.55 3.82 -28.27
C PHE A 279 -12.09 3.84 -28.31
N PRO A 280 -12.82 4.57 -27.43
CA PRO A 280 -14.28 4.67 -27.52
C PRO A 280 -14.74 5.39 -28.82
N LEU A 281 -13.96 6.32 -29.35
CA LEU A 281 -14.27 7.02 -30.59
C LEU A 281 -14.28 6.03 -31.79
N ILE A 282 -13.27 5.19 -31.93
CA ILE A 282 -13.23 4.15 -32.97
C ILE A 282 -14.34 3.12 -32.75
N PHE A 283 -14.53 2.65 -31.52
CA PHE A 283 -15.49 1.57 -31.25
C PHE A 283 -16.96 1.99 -31.35
N CYS A 284 -17.26 3.28 -31.10
CA CYS A 284 -18.63 3.79 -31.16
C CYS A 284 -18.94 4.49 -32.50
N ILE A 285 -18.03 5.33 -33.00
CA ILE A 285 -18.32 6.15 -34.18
C ILE A 285 -18.13 5.35 -35.46
N PHE A 286 -17.12 4.47 -35.55
CA PHE A 286 -16.89 3.69 -36.78
C PHE A 286 -18.07 2.75 -37.14
N PRO A 287 -18.63 1.94 -36.19
CA PRO A 287 -19.82 1.13 -36.50
C PRO A 287 -21.05 1.95 -36.86
N THR A 288 -21.29 3.08 -36.19
CA THR A 288 -22.47 3.91 -36.48
C THR A 288 -22.35 4.57 -37.84
N LEU A 289 -21.16 5.00 -38.24
CA LEU A 289 -20.90 5.57 -39.58
C LEU A 289 -21.09 4.50 -40.66
N LEU A 290 -20.66 3.27 -40.39
CA LEU A 290 -20.83 2.14 -41.30
C LEU A 290 -22.32 1.76 -41.46
N MET A 291 -23.10 1.84 -40.37
CA MET A 291 -24.54 1.58 -40.34
C MET A 291 -25.36 2.65 -41.12
N VAL A 292 -24.91 3.91 -41.10
CA VAL A 292 -25.55 5.02 -41.81
C VAL A 292 -25.22 4.98 -43.33
N LEU A 293 -24.02 4.47 -43.68
CA LEU A 293 -23.57 4.38 -45.07
C LEU A 293 -24.14 3.16 -45.84
N MET A 294 -24.66 2.15 -45.12
CA MET A 294 -25.29 0.94 -45.67
C MET A 294 -26.80 1.07 -45.75
#